data_087c33a74b1e89294ee53b4494a2f7f1
#
_entry.id   087c33a74b1e89294ee53b4494a2f7f1
#
_cell.length_a   1.000
_cell.length_b   1.000
_cell.length_c   1.000
_cell.angle_alpha   90.00
_cell.angle_beta   90.00
_cell.angle_gamma   90.00
#
_symmetry.space_group_name_H-M   'P 1'
#
loop_
_entity.id
_entity.type
_entity.pdbx_description
1 polymer ?
#
loop_
_entity_poly.entity_id
_entity_poly.type
_entity_poly.pdbx_seq_one_letter_code
_entity_poly.pdbx_strand_id
1 'polypeptide(L)'
;MFIQVIEGKAKDPEALHRQLEIWERDLMPGAVGYLGSTGGCTSTGDCILVARFESPEAAQRNSDRPEQTRWWQETEQFFEGPVRFHDSVDVQVMAHGDLDEAHFVQVMEGHVTDRDRAATLERESDPILSEVRPDLLGAVTAYFDDREFTELAYFTSEEAAREGERREVPGDAAKQMAEWQEVMKVEKYLDIKDPWLVKA
;
A
#
# COMPACT_ATOMS: atom_id res chain seq x y z
N MET A 1 5.57 6.85 11.77
CA MET A 1 4.36 6.22 11.20
C MET A 1 4.49 4.72 11.37
N PHE A 2 3.38 4.06 11.62
CA PHE A 2 3.26 2.59 11.66
C PHE A 2 2.30 2.15 10.56
N ILE A 3 2.63 1.06 9.90
CA ILE A 3 1.78 0.44 8.87
C ILE A 3 1.47 -1.00 9.27
N GLN A 4 0.21 -1.38 9.11
CA GLN A 4 -0.24 -2.77 9.13
C GLN A 4 -0.73 -3.15 7.74
N VAL A 5 -0.10 -4.13 7.14
CA VAL A 5 -0.52 -4.76 5.87
C VAL A 5 -1.35 -6.00 6.20
N ILE A 6 -2.55 -6.07 5.62
CA ILE A 6 -3.51 -7.17 5.81
C ILE A 6 -3.79 -7.77 4.44
N GLU A 7 -3.51 -9.05 4.27
CA GLU A 7 -3.64 -9.75 2.99
C GLU A 7 -4.45 -11.02 3.12
N GLY A 8 -5.22 -11.29 2.10
CA GLY A 8 -5.99 -12.53 2.00
C GLY A 8 -6.69 -12.66 0.67
N LYS A 9 -7.29 -13.82 0.44
CA LYS A 9 -8.13 -14.06 -0.73
C LYS A 9 -9.59 -13.87 -0.35
N ALA A 10 -10.29 -13.00 -1.08
CA ALA A 10 -11.70 -12.77 -0.83
C ALA A 10 -12.58 -13.87 -1.43
N LYS A 11 -13.58 -14.33 -0.66
CA LYS A 11 -14.75 -15.05 -1.18
C LYS A 11 -15.73 -14.07 -1.83
N ASP A 12 -15.85 -12.86 -1.27
CA ASP A 12 -16.76 -11.81 -1.69
C ASP A 12 -16.07 -10.44 -1.51
N PRO A 13 -15.40 -9.93 -2.56
CA PRO A 13 -14.74 -8.61 -2.52
C PRO A 13 -15.69 -7.44 -2.22
N GLU A 14 -16.93 -7.52 -2.72
CA GLU A 14 -17.92 -6.47 -2.48
C GLU A 14 -18.37 -6.44 -1.00
N ALA A 15 -18.48 -7.63 -0.37
CA ALA A 15 -18.78 -7.70 1.05
C ALA A 15 -17.63 -7.13 1.90
N LEU A 16 -16.37 -7.39 1.55
CA LEU A 16 -15.22 -6.77 2.20
C LEU A 16 -15.23 -5.26 2.05
N HIS A 17 -15.54 -4.73 0.88
CA HIS A 17 -15.65 -3.29 0.67
C HIS A 17 -16.76 -2.69 1.56
N ARG A 18 -17.94 -3.31 1.61
CA ARG A 18 -19.03 -2.87 2.53
C ARG A 18 -18.60 -2.90 4.00
N GLN A 19 -17.78 -3.88 4.42
CA GLN A 19 -17.24 -3.91 5.78
C GLN A 19 -16.30 -2.74 6.05
N LEU A 20 -15.50 -2.34 5.08
CA LEU A 20 -14.64 -1.16 5.21
C LEU A 20 -15.48 0.14 5.30
N GLU A 21 -16.54 0.28 4.50
CA GLU A 21 -17.48 1.41 4.61
C GLU A 21 -18.16 1.48 5.99
N ILE A 22 -18.52 0.33 6.57
CA ILE A 22 -19.04 0.26 7.94
C ILE A 22 -17.98 0.72 8.94
N TRP A 23 -16.74 0.27 8.77
CA TRP A 23 -15.62 0.66 9.63
C TRP A 23 -15.37 2.18 9.57
N GLU A 24 -15.32 2.73 8.38
CA GLU A 24 -15.14 4.17 8.16
C GLU A 24 -16.24 5.00 8.85
N ARG A 25 -17.48 4.60 8.68
CA ARG A 25 -18.62 5.31 9.27
C ARG A 25 -18.70 5.19 10.80
N ASP A 26 -18.51 3.97 11.32
CA ASP A 26 -18.91 3.64 12.71
C ASP A 26 -17.70 3.51 13.66
N LEU A 27 -16.52 3.13 13.16
CA LEU A 27 -15.37 2.82 14.01
C LEU A 27 -14.23 3.84 13.87
N MET A 28 -14.01 4.38 12.66
CA MET A 28 -12.93 5.33 12.39
C MET A 28 -12.96 6.55 13.31
N PRO A 29 -14.12 7.15 13.66
CA PRO A 29 -14.16 8.32 14.56
C PRO A 29 -13.55 8.05 15.95
N GLY A 30 -13.47 6.79 16.37
CA GLY A 30 -12.85 6.38 17.63
C GLY A 30 -11.41 5.87 17.49
N ALA A 31 -10.87 5.80 16.28
CA ALA A 31 -9.53 5.28 15.98
C ALA A 31 -8.46 6.37 16.14
N VAL A 32 -8.14 6.73 17.38
CA VAL A 32 -7.17 7.81 17.69
C VAL A 32 -5.79 7.46 17.17
N GLY A 33 -5.24 8.37 16.35
CA GLY A 33 -3.93 8.19 15.70
C GLY A 33 -3.99 7.39 14.40
N TYR A 34 -5.17 7.08 13.87
CA TYR A 34 -5.34 6.58 12.52
C TYR A 34 -5.00 7.67 11.51
N LEU A 35 -4.30 7.32 10.43
CA LEU A 35 -3.82 8.24 9.39
C LEU A 35 -4.42 7.96 8.01
N GLY A 36 -5.26 6.96 7.91
CA GLY A 36 -5.86 6.54 6.65
C GLY A 36 -5.52 5.11 6.25
N SER A 37 -6.21 4.59 5.25
CA SER A 37 -5.90 3.29 4.67
C SER A 37 -6.09 3.27 3.16
N THR A 38 -5.42 2.32 2.54
CA THR A 38 -5.53 1.99 1.11
C THR A 38 -5.80 0.51 0.99
N GLY A 39 -6.83 0.13 0.27
CA GLY A 39 -7.15 -1.27 0.08
C GLY A 39 -7.80 -1.55 -1.26
N GLY A 40 -8.08 -2.81 -1.51
CA GLY A 40 -8.79 -3.29 -2.68
C GLY A 40 -8.50 -4.74 -2.98
N CYS A 41 -9.16 -5.24 -4.01
CA CYS A 41 -8.99 -6.61 -4.48
C CYS A 41 -8.70 -6.62 -5.97
N THR A 42 -7.84 -7.54 -6.39
CA THR A 42 -7.62 -7.83 -7.81
C THR A 42 -8.83 -8.56 -8.41
N SER A 43 -8.88 -8.66 -9.73
CA SER A 43 -9.89 -9.45 -10.43
C SER A 43 -9.85 -10.96 -10.12
N THR A 44 -8.75 -11.45 -9.55
CA THR A 44 -8.58 -12.84 -9.09
C THR A 44 -9.00 -13.04 -7.64
N GLY A 45 -9.39 -11.97 -6.93
CA GLY A 45 -9.84 -12.01 -5.53
C GLY A 45 -8.70 -11.92 -4.50
N ASP A 46 -7.47 -11.67 -4.92
CA ASP A 46 -6.38 -11.37 -4.00
C ASP A 46 -6.59 -9.95 -3.47
N CYS A 47 -6.71 -9.80 -2.15
CA CYS A 47 -7.03 -8.53 -1.51
C CYS A 47 -5.92 -8.09 -0.57
N ILE A 48 -5.71 -6.79 -0.53
CA ILE A 48 -4.80 -6.12 0.40
C ILE A 48 -5.49 -4.92 1.03
N LEU A 49 -5.22 -4.69 2.30
CA LEU A 49 -5.56 -3.47 3.03
C LEU A 49 -4.32 -3.02 3.81
N VAL A 50 -3.94 -1.77 3.62
CA VAL A 50 -2.79 -1.14 4.29
C VAL A 50 -3.32 -0.02 5.17
N ALA A 51 -3.36 -0.26 6.48
CA ALA A 51 -3.79 0.71 7.48
C ALA A 51 -2.56 1.45 8.05
N ARG A 52 -2.66 2.77 8.13
CA ARG A 52 -1.59 3.67 8.61
C ARG A 52 -1.99 4.28 9.95
N PHE A 53 -1.06 4.28 10.90
CA PHE A 53 -1.22 4.89 12.22
C PHE A 53 -0.02 5.76 12.59
N GLU A 54 -0.20 6.68 13.52
CA GLU A 54 0.90 7.51 14.06
C GLU A 54 2.00 6.67 14.70
N SER A 55 1.61 5.57 15.39
CA SER A 55 2.54 4.68 16.09
C SER A 55 1.97 3.27 16.27
N PRO A 56 2.82 2.27 16.62
CA PRO A 56 2.37 0.93 17.02
C PRO A 56 1.35 0.95 18.17
N GLU A 57 1.56 1.85 19.15
CA GLU A 57 0.67 1.98 20.31
C GLU A 57 -0.71 2.51 19.91
N ALA A 58 -0.79 3.38 18.88
CA ALA A 58 -2.06 3.85 18.34
C ALA A 58 -2.82 2.71 17.64
N ALA A 59 -2.12 1.91 16.84
CA ALA A 59 -2.69 0.73 16.20
C ALA A 59 -3.16 -0.31 17.23
N GLN A 60 -2.36 -0.56 18.27
CA GLN A 60 -2.70 -1.49 19.35
C GLN A 60 -3.94 -1.01 20.11
N ARG A 61 -4.00 0.28 20.48
CA ARG A 61 -5.20 0.84 21.14
C ARG A 61 -6.46 0.68 20.29
N ASN A 62 -6.34 0.83 18.96
CA ASN A 62 -7.48 0.59 18.07
C ASN A 62 -7.87 -0.89 18.05
N SER A 63 -6.91 -1.82 17.98
CA SER A 63 -7.15 -3.27 17.97
C SER A 63 -7.78 -3.77 19.28
N ASP A 64 -7.44 -3.17 20.41
CA ASP A 64 -7.96 -3.52 21.73
C ASP A 64 -9.42 -3.10 21.96
N ARG A 65 -9.98 -2.30 21.07
CA ARG A 65 -11.39 -1.85 21.17
C ARG A 65 -12.33 -3.04 20.93
N PRO A 66 -13.33 -3.26 21.81
CA PRO A 66 -14.27 -4.37 21.63
C PRO A 66 -15.08 -4.30 20.33
N GLU A 67 -15.40 -3.09 19.85
CA GLU A 67 -16.08 -2.87 18.57
C GLU A 67 -15.20 -3.24 17.39
N GLN A 68 -13.88 -2.96 17.46
CA GLN A 68 -12.91 -3.35 16.43
C GLN A 68 -12.80 -4.88 16.34
N THR A 69 -12.72 -5.55 17.49
CA THR A 69 -12.69 -7.02 17.55
C THR A 69 -13.92 -7.64 16.91
N ARG A 70 -15.14 -7.12 17.23
CA ARG A 70 -16.39 -7.63 16.64
C ARG A 70 -16.43 -7.40 15.13
N TRP A 71 -16.08 -6.18 14.69
CA TRP A 71 -16.02 -5.87 13.27
C TRP A 71 -15.07 -6.80 12.51
N TRP A 72 -13.88 -7.08 13.08
CA TRP A 72 -12.93 -7.99 12.45
C TRP A 72 -13.49 -9.42 12.36
N GLN A 73 -14.10 -9.94 13.43
CA GLN A 73 -14.74 -11.26 13.43
C GLN A 73 -15.84 -11.41 12.35
N GLU A 74 -16.54 -10.34 12.04
CA GLU A 74 -17.53 -10.30 10.96
C GLU A 74 -16.84 -10.19 9.58
N THR A 75 -15.75 -9.44 9.49
CA THR A 75 -15.03 -9.18 8.25
C THR A 75 -14.21 -10.39 7.78
N GLU A 76 -13.53 -11.07 8.69
CA GLU A 76 -12.67 -12.23 8.35
C GLU A 76 -13.43 -13.39 7.70
N GLN A 77 -14.75 -13.49 7.90
CA GLN A 77 -15.58 -14.52 7.27
C GLN A 77 -15.67 -14.39 5.75
N PHE A 78 -15.41 -13.22 5.21
CA PHE A 78 -15.41 -12.94 3.77
C PHE A 78 -14.09 -13.32 3.08
N PHE A 79 -13.08 -13.74 3.85
CA PHE A 79 -11.83 -14.27 3.29
C PHE A 79 -11.90 -15.80 3.11
N GLU A 80 -11.15 -16.27 2.12
CA GLU A 80 -10.91 -17.68 1.85
C GLU A 80 -9.58 -18.11 2.49
N GLY A 81 -9.65 -18.87 3.58
CA GLY A 81 -8.44 -19.28 4.30
C GLY A 81 -7.89 -18.22 5.25
N PRO A 82 -6.62 -18.34 5.66
CA PRO A 82 -6.02 -17.45 6.63
C PRO A 82 -5.74 -16.07 6.05
N VAL A 83 -5.91 -15.04 6.87
CA VAL A 83 -5.49 -13.67 6.60
C VAL A 83 -4.11 -13.44 7.20
N ARG A 84 -3.20 -12.84 6.43
CA ARG A 84 -1.84 -12.50 6.87
C ARG A 84 -1.81 -11.05 7.34
N PHE A 85 -1.11 -10.82 8.44
CA PHE A 85 -0.83 -9.49 8.97
C PHE A 85 0.67 -9.28 9.01
N HIS A 86 1.13 -8.17 8.44
CA HIS A 86 2.53 -7.73 8.50
C HIS A 86 2.57 -6.30 9.01
N ASP A 87 3.36 -6.06 10.03
CA ASP A 87 3.49 -4.76 10.68
C ASP A 87 4.87 -4.16 10.43
N SER A 88 4.93 -2.85 10.18
CA SER A 88 6.19 -2.14 10.00
C SER A 88 6.19 -0.74 10.61
N VAL A 89 7.34 -0.35 11.14
CA VAL A 89 7.70 1.03 11.53
C VAL A 89 8.75 1.63 10.59
N ASP A 90 9.38 0.81 9.75
CA ASP A 90 10.32 1.25 8.71
C ASP A 90 9.52 1.54 7.43
N VAL A 91 9.06 2.78 7.34
CA VAL A 91 8.16 3.23 6.27
C VAL A 91 8.75 4.42 5.56
N GLN A 92 8.75 4.38 4.23
CA GLN A 92 9.07 5.52 3.38
C GLN A 92 7.83 5.98 2.62
N VAL A 93 7.73 7.30 2.43
CA VAL A 93 6.64 7.93 1.68
C VAL A 93 7.25 8.89 0.69
N MET A 94 6.90 8.72 -0.57
CA MET A 94 7.15 9.65 -1.66
C MET A 94 5.80 10.21 -2.10
N ALA A 95 5.64 11.53 -2.14
CA ALA A 95 4.38 12.15 -2.53
C ALA A 95 4.61 13.32 -3.47
N HIS A 96 4.10 13.20 -4.69
CA HIS A 96 4.11 14.23 -5.73
C HIS A 96 2.73 14.90 -5.88
N GLY A 97 1.67 14.22 -5.43
CA GLY A 97 0.29 14.66 -5.43
C GLY A 97 -0.48 14.15 -4.21
N ASP A 98 -1.79 14.31 -4.25
CA ASP A 98 -2.68 13.73 -3.24
C ASP A 98 -2.88 12.24 -3.52
N LEU A 99 -2.34 11.37 -2.65
CA LEU A 99 -2.45 9.92 -2.79
C LEU A 99 -3.90 9.44 -2.70
N ASP A 100 -4.76 10.21 -2.03
CA ASP A 100 -6.17 9.87 -1.86
C ASP A 100 -7.01 10.20 -3.12
N GLU A 101 -6.40 10.78 -4.15
CA GLU A 101 -7.00 10.98 -5.47
C GLU A 101 -6.60 9.91 -6.49
N ALA A 102 -5.95 8.84 -6.04
CA ALA A 102 -5.57 7.76 -6.92
C ALA A 102 -6.78 6.95 -7.41
N HIS A 103 -6.80 6.67 -8.71
CA HIS A 103 -7.78 5.77 -9.33
C HIS A 103 -7.18 4.39 -9.70
N PHE A 104 -5.90 4.24 -9.47
CA PHE A 104 -5.19 2.96 -9.63
C PHE A 104 -4.04 2.90 -8.64
N VAL A 105 -3.92 1.76 -7.97
CA VAL A 105 -2.78 1.45 -7.08
C VAL A 105 -2.17 0.14 -7.54
N GLN A 106 -0.87 0.17 -7.85
CA GLN A 106 -0.10 -1.04 -8.05
C GLN A 106 0.67 -1.36 -6.78
N VAL A 107 0.43 -2.55 -6.26
CA VAL A 107 1.17 -3.07 -5.11
C VAL A 107 2.28 -3.96 -5.61
N MET A 108 3.48 -3.74 -5.10
CA MET A 108 4.66 -4.55 -5.36
C MET A 108 5.11 -5.20 -4.05
N GLU A 109 5.29 -6.50 -4.07
CA GLU A 109 5.79 -7.28 -2.95
C GLU A 109 7.04 -8.04 -3.37
N GLY A 110 7.98 -8.17 -2.47
CA GLY A 110 9.24 -8.85 -2.73
C GLY A 110 10.22 -8.69 -1.59
N HIS A 111 11.51 -8.78 -1.89
CA HIS A 111 12.54 -8.61 -0.87
C HIS A 111 13.62 -7.60 -1.28
N VAL A 112 14.16 -6.91 -0.28
CA VAL A 112 15.25 -5.95 -0.42
C VAL A 112 16.58 -6.61 -0.11
N THR A 113 17.56 -6.46 -1.02
CA THR A 113 18.91 -7.03 -0.86
C THR A 113 19.82 -6.12 -0.05
N ASP A 114 19.62 -4.81 -0.14
CA ASP A 114 20.36 -3.76 0.58
C ASP A 114 19.40 -2.62 0.96
N ARG A 115 19.00 -2.59 2.25
CA ARG A 115 18.01 -1.63 2.76
C ARG A 115 18.52 -0.18 2.74
N ASP A 116 19.81 0.03 3.06
CA ASP A 116 20.40 1.38 3.09
C ASP A 116 20.52 1.94 1.66
N ARG A 117 20.86 1.08 0.70
CA ARG A 117 20.91 1.46 -0.70
C ARG A 117 19.51 1.72 -1.26
N ALA A 118 18.50 0.91 -0.90
CA ALA A 118 17.11 1.15 -1.26
C ALA A 118 16.67 2.55 -0.81
N ALA A 119 16.87 2.89 0.46
CA ALA A 119 16.53 4.20 1.01
C ALA A 119 17.23 5.36 0.29
N THR A 120 18.44 5.13 -0.18
CA THR A 120 19.20 6.14 -0.93
C THR A 120 18.63 6.30 -2.33
N LEU A 121 18.36 5.20 -3.03
CA LEU A 121 17.76 5.19 -4.37
C LEU A 121 16.38 5.86 -4.39
N GLU A 122 15.53 5.60 -3.41
CA GLU A 122 14.23 6.26 -3.31
C GLU A 122 14.37 7.77 -3.22
N ARG A 123 15.26 8.29 -2.36
CA ARG A 123 15.51 9.73 -2.25
C ARG A 123 16.11 10.35 -3.51
N GLU A 124 17.01 9.63 -4.19
CA GLU A 124 17.65 10.07 -5.42
C GLU A 124 16.68 10.04 -6.61
N SER A 125 15.74 9.09 -6.63
CA SER A 125 14.76 8.91 -7.71
C SER A 125 13.58 9.86 -7.62
N ASP A 126 13.23 10.34 -6.43
CA ASP A 126 12.06 11.17 -6.17
C ASP A 126 11.94 12.39 -7.10
N PRO A 127 12.98 13.27 -7.25
CA PRO A 127 12.92 14.40 -8.17
C PRO A 127 12.78 13.99 -9.64
N ILE A 128 13.39 12.85 -10.02
CA ILE A 128 13.37 12.36 -11.39
C ILE A 128 11.98 11.80 -11.72
N LEU A 129 11.42 11.00 -10.81
CA LEU A 129 10.10 10.39 -10.98
C LEU A 129 9.02 11.46 -11.09
N SER A 130 9.08 12.54 -10.32
CA SER A 130 8.12 13.64 -10.40
C SER A 130 8.10 14.31 -11.79
N GLU A 131 9.24 14.32 -12.51
CA GLU A 131 9.36 14.90 -13.85
C GLU A 131 8.93 13.90 -14.94
N VAL A 132 9.38 12.63 -14.86
CA VAL A 132 9.20 11.67 -15.96
C VAL A 132 7.92 10.85 -15.84
N ARG A 133 7.31 10.81 -14.65
CA ARG A 133 6.08 10.06 -14.34
C ARG A 133 5.01 10.97 -13.70
N PRO A 134 4.46 11.94 -14.45
CA PRO A 134 3.40 12.82 -13.94
C PRO A 134 2.09 12.09 -13.61
N ASP A 135 1.95 10.86 -14.03
CA ASP A 135 0.89 9.92 -13.69
C ASP A 135 1.03 9.34 -12.29
N LEU A 136 2.26 9.29 -11.72
CA LEU A 136 2.55 8.80 -10.38
C LEU A 136 2.30 9.89 -9.34
N LEU A 137 1.28 9.70 -8.50
CA LEU A 137 0.98 10.60 -7.39
C LEU A 137 1.93 10.40 -6.20
N GLY A 138 2.52 9.22 -6.08
CA GLY A 138 3.50 8.90 -5.06
C GLY A 138 3.55 7.41 -4.75
N ALA A 139 4.32 7.07 -3.72
CA ALA A 139 4.46 5.71 -3.23
C ALA A 139 4.56 5.65 -1.71
N VAL A 140 4.13 4.53 -1.15
CA VAL A 140 4.29 4.19 0.27
C VAL A 140 4.93 2.82 0.34
N THR A 141 6.16 2.75 0.88
CA THR A 141 6.92 1.50 1.03
C THR A 141 7.06 1.15 2.49
N ALA A 142 6.63 -0.06 2.86
CA ALA A 142 6.84 -0.66 4.17
C ALA A 142 7.90 -1.76 4.06
N TYR A 143 8.93 -1.71 4.92
CA TYR A 143 9.99 -2.71 5.01
C TYR A 143 9.82 -3.54 6.27
N PHE A 144 10.05 -4.86 6.16
CA PHE A 144 9.88 -5.80 7.26
C PHE A 144 11.22 -6.41 7.69
N ASP A 145 11.26 -6.98 8.90
CA ASP A 145 12.49 -7.49 9.53
C ASP A 145 13.12 -8.67 8.77
N ASP A 146 12.33 -9.43 8.02
CA ASP A 146 12.75 -10.55 7.18
C ASP A 146 13.27 -10.14 5.79
N ARG A 147 13.48 -8.83 5.59
CA ARG A 147 13.86 -8.19 4.33
C ARG A 147 12.76 -8.18 3.28
N GLU A 148 11.56 -8.58 3.58
CA GLU A 148 10.42 -8.37 2.71
C GLU A 148 10.05 -6.88 2.65
N PHE A 149 9.39 -6.47 1.57
CA PHE A 149 8.78 -5.16 1.46
C PHE A 149 7.42 -5.26 0.78
N THR A 150 6.58 -4.28 1.08
CA THR A 150 5.35 -3.99 0.34
C THR A 150 5.37 -2.52 -0.05
N GLU A 151 5.30 -2.24 -1.34
CA GLU A 151 5.21 -0.88 -1.89
C GLU A 151 3.86 -0.70 -2.59
N LEU A 152 3.21 0.41 -2.28
CA LEU A 152 2.01 0.87 -2.96
C LEU A 152 2.38 2.07 -3.81
N ALA A 153 2.31 1.94 -5.14
CA ALA A 153 2.47 3.03 -6.08
C ALA A 153 1.09 3.53 -6.51
N TYR A 154 0.84 4.83 -6.32
CA TYR A 154 -0.45 5.49 -6.53
C TYR A 154 -0.45 6.25 -7.85
N PHE A 155 -1.43 6.00 -8.70
CA PHE A 155 -1.50 6.58 -10.04
C PHE A 155 -2.84 7.28 -10.28
N THR A 156 -2.81 8.28 -11.16
CA THR A 156 -4.01 8.99 -11.59
C THR A 156 -5.00 8.09 -12.31
N SER A 157 -4.53 7.07 -13.03
CA SER A 157 -5.35 6.01 -13.66
C SER A 157 -4.49 4.82 -14.08
N GLU A 158 -5.12 3.66 -14.30
CA GLU A 158 -4.45 2.48 -14.86
C GLU A 158 -3.89 2.78 -16.26
N GLU A 159 -4.66 3.46 -17.12
CA GLU A 159 -4.24 3.79 -18.49
C GLU A 159 -2.96 4.65 -18.47
N ALA A 160 -2.91 5.69 -17.64
CA ALA A 160 -1.75 6.55 -17.50
C ALA A 160 -0.54 5.78 -16.95
N ALA A 161 -0.73 4.91 -15.96
CA ALA A 161 0.33 4.05 -15.42
C ALA A 161 0.93 3.16 -16.51
N ARG A 162 0.07 2.47 -17.30
CA ARG A 162 0.51 1.59 -18.40
C ARG A 162 1.17 2.36 -19.54
N GLU A 163 0.74 3.58 -19.81
CA GLU A 163 1.42 4.47 -20.76
C GLU A 163 2.82 4.87 -20.23
N GLY A 164 2.90 5.25 -18.96
CA GLY A 164 4.15 5.62 -18.31
C GLY A 164 5.18 4.48 -18.30
N GLU A 165 4.76 3.23 -18.06
CA GLU A 165 5.61 2.03 -18.11
C GLU A 165 6.23 1.79 -19.52
N ARG A 166 5.56 2.23 -20.57
CA ARG A 166 6.05 2.06 -21.96
C ARG A 166 6.96 3.20 -22.45
N ARG A 167 7.05 4.29 -21.69
CA ARG A 167 7.91 5.41 -22.06
C ARG A 167 9.38 5.04 -21.93
N GLU A 168 10.19 5.51 -22.89
CA GLU A 168 11.63 5.42 -22.74
C GLU A 168 12.11 6.27 -21.56
N VAL A 169 12.83 5.64 -20.66
CA VAL A 169 13.42 6.33 -19.50
C VAL A 169 14.74 6.96 -19.91
N PRO A 170 14.98 8.27 -19.68
CA PRO A 170 16.25 8.94 -20.00
C PRO A 170 17.46 8.30 -19.33
N GLY A 171 18.64 8.38 -19.97
CA GLY A 171 19.84 7.63 -19.65
C GLY A 171 20.24 7.49 -18.18
N ASP A 172 20.19 8.56 -17.38
CA ASP A 172 20.55 8.47 -15.95
C ASP A 172 19.40 7.87 -15.10
N ALA A 173 18.15 8.17 -15.44
CA ALA A 173 16.99 7.55 -14.82
C ALA A 173 16.91 6.04 -15.13
N ALA A 174 17.31 5.62 -16.34
CA ALA A 174 17.38 4.21 -16.69
C ALA A 174 18.41 3.44 -15.84
N LYS A 175 19.56 4.07 -15.53
CA LYS A 175 20.55 3.46 -14.63
C LYS A 175 20.03 3.30 -13.21
N GLN A 176 19.35 4.33 -12.68
CA GLN A 176 18.76 4.27 -11.35
C GLN A 176 17.65 3.22 -11.27
N MET A 177 16.81 3.11 -12.30
CA MET A 177 15.80 2.06 -12.38
C MET A 177 16.41 0.65 -12.40
N ALA A 178 17.50 0.45 -13.17
CA ALA A 178 18.20 -0.82 -13.20
C ALA A 178 18.80 -1.17 -11.82
N GLU A 179 19.40 -0.19 -11.16
CA GLU A 179 19.94 -0.36 -9.80
C GLU A 179 18.84 -0.64 -8.79
N TRP A 180 17.69 0.07 -8.88
CA TRP A 180 16.51 -0.18 -8.05
C TRP A 180 16.07 -1.65 -8.21
N GLN A 181 15.96 -2.15 -9.43
CA GLN A 181 15.60 -3.56 -9.72
C GLN A 181 16.63 -4.58 -9.18
N GLU A 182 17.91 -4.20 -9.05
CA GLU A 182 18.92 -5.06 -8.41
C GLU A 182 18.76 -5.11 -6.89
N VAL A 183 18.34 -4.03 -6.28
CA VAL A 183 18.18 -3.88 -4.82
C VAL A 183 16.82 -4.33 -4.35
N MET A 184 15.76 -3.96 -5.08
CA MET A 184 14.36 -4.29 -4.80
C MET A 184 13.92 -5.42 -5.74
N LYS A 185 13.90 -6.64 -5.23
CA LYS A 185 13.50 -7.82 -6.02
C LYS A 185 11.99 -8.02 -5.89
N VAL A 186 11.23 -7.47 -6.84
CA VAL A 186 9.78 -7.64 -6.89
C VAL A 186 9.44 -9.06 -7.32
N GLU A 187 8.61 -9.74 -6.56
CA GLU A 187 8.18 -11.12 -6.79
C GLU A 187 6.69 -11.21 -7.14
N LYS A 188 5.91 -10.22 -6.70
CA LYS A 188 4.46 -10.20 -6.90
C LYS A 188 3.98 -8.78 -7.20
N TYR A 189 3.02 -8.68 -8.10
CA TYR A 189 2.28 -7.45 -8.40
C TYR A 189 0.79 -7.67 -8.16
N LEU A 190 0.15 -6.69 -7.51
CA LEU A 190 -1.31 -6.63 -7.39
C LEU A 190 -1.79 -5.32 -8.02
N ASP A 191 -2.59 -5.42 -9.04
CA ASP A 191 -3.23 -4.28 -9.69
C ASP A 191 -4.59 -4.03 -9.04
N ILE A 192 -4.69 -2.95 -8.29
CA ILE A 192 -5.91 -2.53 -7.61
C ILE A 192 -6.57 -1.42 -8.42
N LYS A 193 -7.65 -1.78 -9.09
CA LYS A 193 -8.51 -0.85 -9.82
C LYS A 193 -9.56 -0.30 -8.86
N ASP A 194 -9.82 1.00 -8.95
CA ASP A 194 -10.76 1.68 -8.05
C ASP A 194 -10.44 1.36 -6.56
N PRO A 195 -9.26 1.78 -6.07
CA PRO A 195 -8.80 1.45 -4.72
C PRO A 195 -9.75 2.02 -3.66
N TRP A 196 -9.89 1.30 -2.54
CA TRP A 196 -10.65 1.74 -1.38
C TRP A 196 -9.75 2.65 -0.54
N LEU A 197 -9.94 3.96 -0.69
CA LEU A 197 -9.15 4.98 -0.01
C LEU A 197 -9.96 5.58 1.14
N VAL A 198 -9.47 5.44 2.37
CA VAL A 198 -10.11 6.01 3.57
C VAL A 198 -9.19 7.07 4.17
N LYS A 199 -9.67 8.29 4.22
CA LYS A 199 -8.98 9.44 4.84
C LYS A 199 -9.27 9.49 6.34
N ALA A 200 -8.26 9.90 7.14
CA ALA A 200 -8.44 10.16 8.57
C ALA A 200 -9.16 11.49 8.86
#